data_c2c53ac42a39b160a6b255c77e8003db
#
_entry.id   c2c53ac42a39b160a6b255c77e8003db
#
_cell.length_a   1.000
_cell.length_b   1.000
_cell.length_c   1.000
_cell.angle_alpha   90.00
_cell.angle_beta   90.00
_cell.angle_gamma   90.00
#
_symmetry.space_group_name_H-M   'P 1'
#
loop_
_entity.id
_entity.type
_entity.pdbx_description
1 polymer ?
#
loop_
_entity_poly.entity_id
_entity_poly.type
_entity_poly.pdbx_seq_one_letter_code
_entity_poly.pdbx_strand_id
1 'polypeptide(L)'
;MNFESYGPFELDRKFSHRWRSKFWKNVETTEPHLSNTIKCYVFCLQFGSKTLPWYVGQTINQNGFQGEVFQQHKVDHYRDIMAKNSRHRPMIMLFPLMTDTYWNFSKSRKTGLGAIEWLETTLISMALSVNPEIANTSKILFPNNVFVNGVIGTQFPGRKSNAGKFANALFKS
;
A
#
# COMPACT_ATOMS: atom_id res chain seq x y z
N MET A 1 4.95 15.30 9.55
CA MET A 1 5.40 14.14 8.73
C MET A 1 4.36 13.89 7.66
N ASN A 2 4.72 14.00 6.41
CA ASN A 2 3.79 13.88 5.28
C ASN A 2 4.20 12.70 4.40
N PHE A 3 3.21 11.98 3.89
CA PHE A 3 3.39 10.97 2.84
C PHE A 3 2.72 11.47 1.57
N GLU A 4 3.34 11.23 0.45
CA GLU A 4 2.74 11.43 -0.86
C GLU A 4 2.37 10.09 -1.49
N SER A 5 1.53 10.11 -2.51
CA SER A 5 1.13 8.91 -3.25
C SER A 5 1.48 9.05 -4.72
N TYR A 6 2.20 8.07 -5.26
CA TYR A 6 2.59 8.01 -6.68
C TYR A 6 2.07 6.73 -7.33
N GLY A 7 1.66 6.84 -8.56
CA GLY A 7 1.03 5.77 -9.34
C GLY A 7 -0.48 6.00 -9.50
N PRO A 8 -1.27 4.93 -9.79
CA PRO A 8 -0.82 3.55 -9.93
C PRO A 8 0.05 3.33 -11.17
N PHE A 9 1.18 2.63 -11.01
CA PHE A 9 2.05 2.22 -12.09
C PHE A 9 1.69 0.80 -12.54
N GLU A 10 1.53 0.58 -13.84
CA GLU A 10 1.22 -0.74 -14.38
C GLU A 10 2.45 -1.65 -14.35
N LEU A 11 2.24 -2.91 -13.96
CA LEU A 11 3.27 -3.93 -13.88
C LEU A 11 3.12 -4.95 -15.02
N ASP A 12 4.25 -5.45 -15.52
CA ASP A 12 4.26 -6.61 -16.42
C ASP A 12 4.13 -7.92 -15.62
N ARG A 13 3.28 -8.82 -16.08
CA ARG A 13 3.02 -10.09 -15.39
C ARG A 13 4.23 -11.03 -15.33
N LYS A 14 5.21 -10.87 -16.22
CA LYS A 14 6.41 -11.72 -16.29
C LYS A 14 7.53 -11.25 -15.36
N PHE A 15 7.54 -9.98 -14.98
CA PHE A 15 8.59 -9.37 -14.15
C PHE A 15 10.02 -9.62 -14.67
N SER A 16 10.23 -9.61 -15.99
CA SER A 16 11.55 -9.83 -16.56
C SER A 16 12.55 -8.73 -16.15
N HIS A 17 13.83 -9.05 -16.09
CA HIS A 17 14.87 -8.09 -15.74
C HIS A 17 14.84 -6.84 -16.64
N ARG A 18 14.73 -7.03 -17.96
CA ARG A 18 14.63 -5.93 -18.94
C ARG A 18 13.43 -5.05 -18.67
N TRP A 19 12.27 -5.65 -18.31
CA TRP A 19 11.08 -4.89 -17.98
C TRP A 19 11.25 -4.11 -16.66
N ARG A 20 11.83 -4.70 -15.61
CA ARG A 20 12.07 -4.02 -14.33
C ARG A 20 12.93 -2.76 -14.52
N SER A 21 13.98 -2.83 -15.34
CA SER A 21 14.82 -1.68 -15.65
C SER A 21 14.04 -0.57 -16.36
N LYS A 22 13.16 -0.93 -17.32
CA LYS A 22 12.28 0.03 -18.01
C LYS A 22 11.25 0.64 -17.05
N PHE A 23 10.68 -0.19 -16.17
CA PHE A 23 9.72 0.24 -15.17
C PHE A 23 10.31 1.32 -14.26
N TRP A 24 11.49 1.09 -13.66
CA TRP A 24 12.11 2.08 -12.78
C TRP A 24 12.51 3.36 -13.52
N LYS A 25 12.92 3.29 -14.78
CA LYS A 25 13.13 4.48 -15.59
C LYS A 25 11.85 5.30 -15.77
N ASN A 26 10.72 4.63 -15.99
CA ASN A 26 9.42 5.30 -16.10
C ASN A 26 9.01 5.96 -14.77
N VAL A 27 9.22 5.28 -13.65
CA VAL A 27 8.99 5.84 -12.30
C VAL A 27 9.84 7.11 -12.08
N GLU A 28 11.14 7.07 -12.44
CA GLU A 28 12.04 8.22 -12.34
C GLU A 28 11.68 9.38 -13.29
N THR A 29 11.05 9.08 -14.42
CA THR A 29 10.53 10.12 -15.33
C THR A 29 9.30 10.82 -14.75
N THR A 30 8.48 10.09 -13.98
CA THR A 30 7.31 10.63 -13.29
C THR A 30 7.73 11.50 -12.11
N GLU A 31 8.68 11.01 -11.31
CA GLU A 31 9.20 11.73 -10.16
C GLU A 31 10.67 11.34 -9.92
N PRO A 32 11.61 12.26 -10.09
CA PRO A 32 13.04 12.01 -9.88
C PRO A 32 13.34 11.52 -8.46
N HIS A 33 14.19 10.51 -8.34
CA HIS A 33 14.62 9.87 -7.10
C HIS A 33 13.56 9.04 -6.36
N LEU A 34 12.34 8.91 -6.89
CA LEU A 34 11.28 8.13 -6.25
C LEU A 34 11.65 6.66 -6.08
N SER A 35 12.33 6.04 -7.05
CA SER A 35 12.74 4.63 -6.99
C SER A 35 13.66 4.31 -5.81
N ASN A 36 14.47 5.28 -5.39
CA ASN A 36 15.44 5.14 -4.32
C ASN A 36 14.89 5.56 -2.94
N THR A 37 13.62 5.95 -2.87
CA THR A 37 13.00 6.28 -1.59
C THR A 37 12.60 5.04 -0.81
N ILE A 38 12.58 5.19 0.49
CA ILE A 38 12.09 4.17 1.41
C ILE A 38 10.66 4.50 1.81
N LYS A 39 9.83 3.54 2.13
CA LYS A 39 8.58 3.54 2.91
C LYS A 39 7.58 2.49 2.40
N CYS A 40 6.28 2.84 2.28
CA CYS A 40 5.23 1.86 2.00
C CYS A 40 4.88 1.78 0.52
N TYR A 41 4.41 0.63 0.11
CA TYR A 41 3.85 0.42 -1.24
C TYR A 41 2.66 -0.54 -1.17
N VAL A 42 1.78 -0.43 -2.15
CA VAL A 42 0.60 -1.29 -2.25
C VAL A 42 0.57 -1.92 -3.64
N PHE A 43 0.59 -3.24 -3.69
CA PHE A 43 0.31 -4.00 -4.90
C PHE A 43 -1.20 -4.15 -5.05
N CYS A 44 -1.71 -3.80 -6.21
CA CYS A 44 -3.12 -3.78 -6.55
C CYS A 44 -3.39 -4.58 -7.82
N LEU A 45 -4.64 -5.00 -7.97
CA LEU A 45 -5.16 -5.48 -9.23
C LEU A 45 -6.28 -4.57 -9.72
N GLN A 46 -6.24 -4.20 -10.99
CA GLN A 46 -7.26 -3.36 -11.61
C GLN A 46 -8.12 -4.17 -12.58
N PHE A 47 -9.44 -4.02 -12.45
CA PHE A 47 -10.43 -4.56 -13.37
C PHE A 47 -11.43 -3.47 -13.76
N GLY A 48 -11.43 -3.08 -15.03
CA GLY A 48 -12.17 -1.90 -15.49
C GLY A 48 -11.67 -0.64 -14.75
N SER A 49 -12.58 0.10 -14.14
CA SER A 49 -12.25 1.30 -13.33
C SER A 49 -11.97 0.99 -11.85
N LYS A 50 -12.16 -0.25 -11.39
CA LYS A 50 -11.96 -0.64 -9.98
C LYS A 50 -10.52 -1.10 -9.76
N THR A 51 -9.88 -0.55 -8.74
CA THR A 51 -8.56 -0.98 -8.27
C THR A 51 -8.72 -1.57 -6.88
N LEU A 52 -8.26 -2.80 -6.69
CA LEU A 52 -8.38 -3.55 -5.44
C LEU A 52 -6.97 -3.83 -4.88
N PRO A 53 -6.67 -3.45 -3.63
CA PRO A 53 -5.40 -3.76 -2.99
C PRO A 53 -5.32 -5.26 -2.68
N TRP A 54 -4.14 -5.85 -2.87
CA TRP A 54 -3.88 -7.27 -2.62
C TRP A 54 -2.69 -7.52 -1.71
N TYR A 55 -1.76 -6.60 -1.62
CA TYR A 55 -0.62 -6.72 -0.73
C TYR A 55 -0.09 -5.34 -0.37
N VAL A 56 0.22 -5.13 0.90
CA VAL A 56 0.88 -3.93 1.41
C VAL A 56 2.28 -4.33 1.89
N GLY A 57 3.27 -3.55 1.53
CA GLY A 57 4.63 -3.74 2.00
C GLY A 57 5.30 -2.45 2.39
N GLN A 58 6.38 -2.58 3.15
CA GLN A 58 7.25 -1.46 3.50
C GLN A 58 8.70 -1.77 3.10
N THR A 59 9.49 -0.75 2.93
CA THR A 59 10.94 -0.87 2.72
C THR A 59 11.73 0.14 3.53
N ILE A 60 12.81 -0.35 4.10
CA ILE A 60 13.93 0.43 4.64
C ILE A 60 15.23 0.07 3.92
N ASN A 61 15.13 -0.61 2.77
CA ASN A 61 16.26 -1.05 1.96
C ASN A 61 17.10 0.16 1.51
N GLN A 62 18.41 -0.03 1.41
CA GLN A 62 19.33 1.05 0.98
C GLN A 62 19.01 1.57 -0.41
N ASN A 63 18.57 0.68 -1.29
CA ASN A 63 18.20 0.98 -2.66
C ASN A 63 16.70 1.34 -2.79
N GLY A 64 16.03 1.68 -1.67
CA GLY A 64 14.65 2.11 -1.65
C GLY A 64 13.65 1.09 -2.22
N PHE A 65 12.63 1.59 -2.89
CA PHE A 65 11.63 0.76 -3.56
C PHE A 65 12.26 -0.17 -4.61
N GLN A 66 13.25 0.33 -5.36
CA GLN A 66 13.93 -0.46 -6.38
C GLN A 66 14.59 -1.71 -5.80
N GLY A 67 15.13 -1.63 -4.59
CA GLY A 67 15.77 -2.75 -3.91
C GLY A 67 14.82 -3.74 -3.24
N GLU A 68 13.54 -3.38 -3.08
CA GLU A 68 12.59 -4.16 -2.30
C GLU A 68 11.43 -4.73 -3.12
N VAL A 69 10.76 -3.89 -3.91
CA VAL A 69 9.46 -4.20 -4.53
C VAL A 69 9.49 -5.46 -5.39
N PHE A 70 10.61 -5.72 -6.07
CA PHE A 70 10.76 -6.88 -6.96
C PHE A 70 11.74 -7.93 -6.42
N GLN A 71 11.93 -8.02 -5.11
CA GLN A 71 12.61 -9.19 -4.52
C GLN A 71 11.86 -10.47 -4.85
N GLN A 72 12.59 -11.59 -4.99
CA GLN A 72 12.01 -12.82 -5.51
C GLN A 72 10.76 -13.26 -4.76
N HIS A 73 10.81 -13.29 -3.43
CA HIS A 73 9.66 -13.69 -2.61
C HIS A 73 8.43 -12.77 -2.78
N LYS A 74 8.64 -11.46 -3.07
CA LYS A 74 7.53 -10.54 -3.38
C LYS A 74 6.92 -10.83 -4.73
N VAL A 75 7.79 -11.06 -5.72
CA VAL A 75 7.34 -11.42 -7.09
C VAL A 75 6.56 -12.73 -7.08
N ASP A 76 6.94 -13.70 -6.26
CA ASP A 76 6.23 -14.96 -6.13
C ASP A 76 4.83 -14.73 -5.53
N HIS A 77 4.70 -13.92 -4.48
CA HIS A 77 3.39 -13.48 -3.97
C HIS A 77 2.54 -12.79 -5.04
N TYR A 78 3.12 -11.87 -5.82
CA TYR A 78 2.37 -11.21 -6.90
C TYR A 78 1.90 -12.19 -7.97
N ARG A 79 2.72 -13.18 -8.32
CA ARG A 79 2.37 -14.21 -9.28
C ARG A 79 1.21 -15.08 -8.79
N ASP A 80 1.23 -15.49 -7.52
CA ASP A 80 0.16 -16.28 -6.91
C ASP A 80 -1.17 -15.52 -6.93
N ILE A 81 -1.16 -14.24 -6.59
CA ILE A 81 -2.33 -13.36 -6.66
C ILE A 81 -2.82 -13.25 -8.12
N MET A 82 -1.92 -12.99 -9.05
CA MET A 82 -2.26 -12.84 -10.48
C MET A 82 -2.73 -14.14 -11.13
N ALA A 83 -2.25 -15.30 -10.67
CA ALA A 83 -2.70 -16.59 -11.18
C ALA A 83 -4.20 -16.80 -10.93
N LYS A 84 -4.67 -16.40 -9.76
CA LYS A 84 -6.10 -16.44 -9.40
C LYS A 84 -6.93 -15.35 -10.10
N ASN A 85 -6.28 -14.33 -10.65
CA ASN A 85 -6.91 -13.12 -11.19
C ASN A 85 -6.37 -12.81 -12.60
N SER A 86 -6.51 -13.74 -13.53
CA SER A 86 -5.84 -13.70 -14.85
C SER A 86 -6.25 -12.49 -15.72
N ARG A 87 -7.47 -11.98 -15.58
CA ARG A 87 -8.03 -10.85 -16.36
C ARG A 87 -7.72 -9.48 -15.78
N HIS A 88 -7.13 -9.41 -14.58
CA HIS A 88 -6.85 -8.15 -13.91
C HIS A 88 -5.46 -7.62 -14.27
N ARG A 89 -5.31 -6.30 -14.36
CA ARG A 89 -4.02 -5.65 -14.59
C ARG A 89 -3.30 -5.43 -13.27
N PRO A 90 -2.05 -5.91 -13.11
CA PRO A 90 -1.29 -5.66 -11.91
C PRO A 90 -0.78 -4.23 -11.89
N MET A 91 -0.93 -3.57 -10.75
CA MET A 91 -0.57 -2.18 -10.52
C MET A 91 0.20 -2.05 -9.20
N ILE A 92 1.00 -1.01 -9.07
CA ILE A 92 1.64 -0.66 -7.79
C ILE A 92 1.50 0.82 -7.49
N MET A 93 1.27 1.13 -6.23
CA MET A 93 1.29 2.49 -5.68
C MET A 93 2.45 2.62 -4.70
N LEU A 94 3.14 3.73 -4.73
CA LEU A 94 4.31 4.04 -3.88
C LEU A 94 3.97 5.21 -2.97
N PHE A 95 4.31 5.07 -1.69
CA PHE A 95 4.02 6.06 -0.64
C PHE A 95 5.32 6.47 0.05
N PRO A 96 6.12 7.36 -0.55
CA PRO A 96 7.33 7.89 0.08
C PRO A 96 6.99 8.82 1.24
N LEU A 97 7.89 8.87 2.23
CA LEU A 97 7.86 9.89 3.28
C LEU A 97 8.53 11.16 2.78
N MET A 98 7.86 12.28 2.96
CA MET A 98 8.36 13.61 2.62
C MET A 98 9.01 14.28 3.84
N THR A 99 9.97 15.16 3.58
CA THR A 99 10.50 16.08 4.60
C THR A 99 9.53 17.25 4.79
N ASP A 100 9.43 17.75 6.01
CA ASP A 100 8.51 18.85 6.33
C ASP A 100 8.93 20.18 5.71
N THR A 101 10.24 20.36 5.40
CA THR A 101 10.80 21.68 5.08
C THR A 101 10.77 22.02 3.59
N TYR A 102 10.91 21.05 2.68
CA TYR A 102 11.05 21.33 1.24
C TYR A 102 10.31 20.32 0.35
N TRP A 103 9.41 19.52 0.90
CA TRP A 103 8.71 18.48 0.14
C TRP A 103 9.64 17.52 -0.62
N ASN A 104 10.85 17.32 -0.08
CA ASN A 104 11.80 16.37 -0.62
C ASN A 104 11.59 14.99 0.00
N PHE A 105 12.06 13.96 -0.69
CA PHE A 105 12.02 12.61 -0.14
C PHE A 105 12.91 12.47 1.09
N SER A 106 12.36 11.94 2.17
CA SER A 106 13.13 11.63 3.36
C SER A 106 14.06 10.44 3.11
N LYS A 107 15.36 10.66 3.29
CA LYS A 107 16.40 9.61 3.20
C LYS A 107 16.68 8.94 4.55
N SER A 108 16.09 9.44 5.63
CA SER A 108 16.35 8.93 6.97
C SER A 108 15.65 7.59 7.19
N ARG A 109 16.43 6.58 7.57
CA ARG A 109 15.93 5.27 7.97
C ARG A 109 15.43 5.24 9.41
N LYS A 110 16.07 6.04 10.30
CA LYS A 110 15.76 6.08 11.73
C LYS A 110 14.59 7.00 12.03
N THR A 111 14.58 8.17 11.40
CA THR A 111 13.51 9.15 11.56
C THR A 111 12.27 8.65 10.82
N GLY A 112 11.23 8.34 11.56
CA GLY A 112 9.96 7.94 10.96
C GLY A 112 9.69 6.43 10.92
N LEU A 113 10.49 5.57 11.56
CA LEU A 113 10.16 4.13 11.67
C LEU A 113 8.75 3.93 12.21
N GLY A 114 8.38 4.60 13.29
CA GLY A 114 7.03 4.53 13.85
C GLY A 114 5.95 5.01 12.87
N ALA A 115 6.24 6.06 12.08
CA ALA A 115 5.30 6.54 11.07
C ALA A 115 5.15 5.56 9.89
N ILE A 116 6.24 4.85 9.51
CA ILE A 116 6.19 3.82 8.48
C ILE A 116 5.35 2.63 8.95
N GLU A 117 5.59 2.16 10.17
CA GLU A 117 4.84 1.06 10.78
C GLU A 117 3.36 1.42 10.95
N TRP A 118 3.09 2.66 11.35
CA TRP A 118 1.73 3.19 11.43
C TRP A 118 1.07 3.20 10.06
N LEU A 119 1.74 3.75 9.04
CA LEU A 119 1.19 3.80 7.69
C LEU A 119 0.96 2.40 7.13
N GLU A 120 1.93 1.49 7.25
CA GLU A 120 1.76 0.11 6.78
C GLU A 120 0.57 -0.56 7.45
N THR A 121 0.44 -0.46 8.78
CA THR A 121 -0.68 -1.04 9.52
C THR A 121 -2.02 -0.42 9.12
N THR A 122 -2.03 0.89 8.89
CA THR A 122 -3.22 1.61 8.42
C THR A 122 -3.61 1.16 7.01
N LEU A 123 -2.66 1.09 6.08
CA LEU A 123 -2.90 0.62 4.71
C LEU A 123 -3.38 -0.84 4.68
N ILE A 124 -2.83 -1.72 5.54
CA ILE A 124 -3.30 -3.10 5.68
C ILE A 124 -4.76 -3.11 6.17
N SER A 125 -5.09 -2.31 7.18
CA SER A 125 -6.45 -2.22 7.73
C SER A 125 -7.45 -1.72 6.67
N MET A 126 -7.09 -0.69 5.91
CA MET A 126 -7.90 -0.17 4.82
C MET A 126 -8.05 -1.20 3.69
N ALA A 127 -6.96 -1.89 3.33
CA ALA A 127 -6.98 -2.94 2.32
C ALA A 127 -7.89 -4.11 2.72
N LEU A 128 -7.82 -4.57 3.98
CA LEU A 128 -8.68 -5.61 4.53
C LEU A 128 -10.17 -5.23 4.48
N SER A 129 -10.50 -3.96 4.71
CA SER A 129 -11.90 -3.49 4.70
C SER A 129 -12.56 -3.61 3.31
N VAL A 130 -11.75 -3.58 2.23
CA VAL A 130 -12.23 -3.67 0.84
C VAL A 130 -11.88 -4.99 0.16
N ASN A 131 -10.88 -5.71 0.67
CA ASN A 131 -10.45 -7.02 0.17
C ASN A 131 -10.03 -7.92 1.34
N PRO A 132 -10.94 -8.77 1.85
CA PRO A 132 -10.60 -9.73 2.92
C PRO A 132 -9.55 -10.77 2.55
N GLU A 133 -9.27 -10.94 1.25
CA GLU A 133 -8.30 -11.93 0.71
C GLU A 133 -6.90 -11.36 0.49
N ILE A 134 -6.55 -10.21 1.12
CA ILE A 134 -5.20 -9.66 0.96
C ILE A 134 -4.14 -10.69 1.37
N ALA A 135 -2.99 -10.66 0.69
CA ALA A 135 -1.92 -11.63 0.90
C ALA A 135 -1.01 -11.32 2.11
N ASN A 136 -1.29 -10.27 2.86
CA ASN A 136 -0.58 -10.00 4.09
C ASN A 136 -0.89 -11.06 5.15
N THR A 137 0.16 -11.66 5.74
CA THR A 137 0.02 -12.67 6.82
C THR A 137 0.31 -12.10 8.20
N SER A 138 1.03 -10.98 8.26
CA SER A 138 1.33 -10.25 9.49
C SER A 138 0.51 -8.96 9.59
N LYS A 139 0.33 -8.46 10.81
CA LYS A 139 -0.42 -7.23 11.12
C LYS A 139 -1.91 -7.25 10.77
N ILE A 140 -2.44 -8.40 10.36
CA ILE A 140 -3.88 -8.56 10.05
C ILE A 140 -4.73 -8.94 11.26
N LEU A 141 -4.13 -9.54 12.28
CA LEU A 141 -4.86 -10.00 13.47
C LEU A 141 -5.44 -8.84 14.28
N PHE A 142 -4.68 -7.76 14.44
CA PHE A 142 -5.14 -6.59 15.18
C PHE A 142 -6.33 -5.90 14.49
N PRO A 143 -6.26 -5.54 13.19
CA PRO A 143 -7.40 -4.96 12.49
C PRO A 143 -8.64 -5.87 12.46
N ASN A 144 -8.46 -7.18 12.36
CA ASN A 144 -9.57 -8.14 12.33
C ASN A 144 -10.20 -8.39 13.71
N ASN A 145 -9.46 -8.17 14.79
CA ASN A 145 -9.89 -8.50 16.15
C ASN A 145 -10.22 -7.27 17.00
N VAL A 146 -10.02 -6.06 16.48
CA VAL A 146 -10.37 -4.82 17.18
C VAL A 146 -11.69 -4.30 16.65
N PHE A 147 -12.69 -4.32 17.53
CA PHE A 147 -14.02 -3.78 17.24
C PHE A 147 -14.29 -2.62 18.19
N VAL A 148 -14.74 -1.50 17.64
CA VAL A 148 -15.36 -0.44 18.42
C VAL A 148 -16.82 -0.38 17.97
N ASN A 149 -17.69 -0.80 18.85
CA ASN A 149 -19.10 -1.01 18.52
C ASN A 149 -19.74 0.24 17.88
N GLY A 150 -20.20 0.11 16.64
CA GLY A 150 -20.79 1.20 15.85
C GLY A 150 -19.77 2.15 15.20
N VAL A 151 -18.45 1.94 15.35
CA VAL A 151 -17.40 2.82 14.82
C VAL A 151 -16.40 2.08 13.94
N ILE A 152 -15.78 1.01 14.44
CA ILE A 152 -14.74 0.24 13.73
C ILE A 152 -15.11 -1.23 13.70
N GLY A 153 -14.96 -1.87 12.53
CA GLY A 153 -15.11 -3.32 12.38
C GLY A 153 -16.55 -3.84 12.57
N THR A 154 -17.56 -3.00 12.50
CA THR A 154 -18.95 -3.42 12.67
C THR A 154 -19.47 -4.10 11.41
N GLN A 155 -19.79 -5.40 11.52
CA GLN A 155 -20.46 -6.16 10.45
C GLN A 155 -21.95 -5.80 10.29
N PHE A 156 -22.51 -5.03 11.22
CA PHE A 156 -23.92 -4.65 11.20
C PHE A 156 -24.04 -3.15 10.96
N PRO A 157 -24.69 -2.71 9.87
CA PRO A 157 -25.21 -1.35 9.75
C PRO A 157 -26.36 -1.21 10.74
N GLY A 158 -26.03 -1.32 12.02
CA GLY A 158 -26.98 -1.20 13.11
C GLY A 158 -27.44 0.24 13.25
N ARG A 159 -28.68 0.39 13.67
CA ARG A 159 -29.39 1.62 14.09
C ARG A 159 -28.47 2.82 14.31
N LYS A 160 -28.93 4.02 13.96
CA LYS A 160 -28.31 5.30 14.22
C LYS A 160 -28.05 5.49 15.73
N SER A 161 -27.09 4.75 16.26
CA SER A 161 -26.62 4.88 17.63
C SER A 161 -25.74 6.11 17.75
N ASN A 162 -25.50 6.59 18.95
CA ASN A 162 -24.52 7.67 19.20
C ASN A 162 -23.14 7.33 18.64
N ALA A 163 -22.76 6.06 18.64
CA ALA A 163 -21.54 5.55 18.01
C ALA A 163 -21.54 5.76 16.48
N GLY A 164 -22.66 5.54 15.80
CA GLY A 164 -22.79 5.82 14.37
C GLY A 164 -22.73 7.31 14.02
N LYS A 165 -23.22 8.18 14.92
CA LYS A 165 -23.04 9.65 14.79
C LYS A 165 -21.57 10.04 14.95
N PHE A 166 -20.86 9.41 15.89
CA PHE A 166 -19.44 9.65 16.12
C PHE A 166 -18.57 9.15 14.97
N ALA A 167 -18.86 7.96 14.43
CA ALA A 167 -18.21 7.44 13.23
C ALA A 167 -18.41 8.39 12.03
N ASN A 168 -19.61 8.91 11.83
CA ASN A 168 -19.88 9.89 10.78
C ASN A 168 -19.09 11.19 10.98
N ALA A 169 -18.90 11.64 12.22
CA ALA A 169 -18.09 12.82 12.52
C ALA A 169 -16.59 12.60 12.26
N LEU A 170 -16.09 11.36 12.41
CA LEU A 170 -14.68 11.02 12.21
C LEU A 170 -14.33 10.72 10.75
N PHE A 171 -15.27 10.17 9.96
CA PHE A 171 -14.98 9.61 8.65
C PHE A 171 -15.76 10.24 7.49
N LYS A 172 -16.65 11.18 7.78
CA LYS A 172 -17.35 12.00 6.77
C LYS A 172 -16.90 13.45 6.91
N SER A 173 -15.82 13.77 6.24
CA SER A 173 -15.52 15.14 5.84
C SER A 173 -16.00 15.36 4.41
#